data_c6c399afa1d21627e2933ab8da85ca4b
#
_entry.id   c6c399afa1d21627e2933ab8da85ca4b
#
_cell.length_a   1.000
_cell.length_b   1.000
_cell.length_c   1.000
_cell.angle_alpha   90.00
_cell.angle_beta   90.00
_cell.angle_gamma   90.00
#
_symmetry.space_group_name_H-M   'P 1'
#
loop_
_entity.id
_entity.type
_entity.pdbx_description
1 polymer ?
#
loop_
_entity_poly.entity_id
_entity_poly.type
_entity_poly.pdbx_seq_one_letter_code
_entity_poly.pdbx_strand_id
1 'polypeptide(L)'
;MRKKSEMQKANEEFVKTYDDSKYPKPSVTADIVIFGMFDKEEDNYRKIAEKELKVLLIQRGAAPYEGCYALPGGFVGSNETIGEAAERELKEETNCNCNFLEQFGTYSNPDRDPRRWVISN
;
A
#
# COMPACT_ATOMS: atom_id res chain seq x y z
N MET A 1 29.89 -17.90 -21.56
CA MET A 1 29.77 -16.93 -20.44
C MET A 1 30.37 -15.60 -20.87
N ARG A 2 29.63 -14.52 -20.73
CA ARG A 2 30.21 -13.18 -20.91
C ARG A 2 31.12 -12.85 -19.73
N LYS A 3 32.33 -12.35 -20.01
CA LYS A 3 33.18 -11.77 -18.96
C LYS A 3 32.54 -10.49 -18.44
N LYS A 4 32.48 -10.33 -17.11
CA LYS A 4 32.03 -9.09 -16.48
C LYS A 4 33.00 -7.96 -16.82
N SER A 5 32.47 -6.78 -17.14
CA SER A 5 33.30 -5.59 -17.37
C SER A 5 34.01 -5.20 -16.06
N GLU A 6 35.09 -4.43 -16.19
CA GLU A 6 35.81 -3.89 -15.01
C GLU A 6 34.88 -3.07 -14.11
N MET A 7 33.96 -2.29 -14.70
CA MET A 7 32.96 -1.53 -13.97
C MET A 7 32.01 -2.44 -13.16
N GLN A 8 31.57 -3.56 -13.73
CA GLN A 8 30.71 -4.51 -13.01
C GLN A 8 31.42 -5.13 -11.80
N LYS A 9 32.70 -5.47 -11.96
CA LYS A 9 33.51 -6.00 -10.84
C LYS A 9 33.70 -4.96 -9.74
N ALA A 10 34.02 -3.71 -10.12
CA ALA A 10 34.17 -2.63 -9.15
C ALA A 10 32.87 -2.35 -8.38
N ASN A 11 31.72 -2.38 -9.06
CA ASN A 11 30.41 -2.22 -8.41
C ASN A 11 30.12 -3.36 -7.43
N GLU A 12 30.43 -4.60 -7.79
CA GLU A 12 30.24 -5.75 -6.91
C GLU A 12 31.11 -5.66 -5.64
N GLU A 13 32.36 -5.23 -5.78
CA GLU A 13 33.25 -5.00 -4.63
C GLU A 13 32.74 -3.87 -3.75
N PHE A 14 32.32 -2.77 -4.32
CA PHE A 14 31.74 -1.65 -3.58
C PHE A 14 30.51 -2.08 -2.78
N VAL A 15 29.59 -2.82 -3.39
CA VAL A 15 28.38 -3.30 -2.72
C VAL A 15 28.69 -4.21 -1.54
N LYS A 16 29.72 -5.08 -1.63
CA LYS A 16 30.14 -5.96 -0.56
C LYS A 16 30.64 -5.22 0.69
N THR A 17 31.25 -4.05 0.49
CA THR A 17 31.83 -3.22 1.57
C THR A 17 30.96 -2.04 1.97
N TYR A 18 29.82 -1.86 1.31
CA TYR A 18 28.93 -0.74 1.57
C TYR A 18 28.22 -0.90 2.91
N ASP A 19 28.43 0.09 3.78
CA ASP A 19 27.75 0.17 5.07
C ASP A 19 26.55 1.13 4.98
N ASP A 20 25.35 0.56 4.97
CA ASP A 20 24.09 1.32 4.92
C ASP A 20 23.49 1.57 6.31
N SER A 21 24.13 1.08 7.37
CA SER A 21 23.63 1.18 8.75
C SER A 21 23.51 2.61 9.26
N LYS A 22 24.29 3.53 8.71
CA LYS A 22 24.27 4.96 9.04
C LYS A 22 23.12 5.74 8.39
N TYR A 23 22.37 5.14 7.51
CA TYR A 23 21.22 5.77 6.86
C TYR A 23 19.92 5.27 7.48
N PRO A 24 19.07 6.18 8.02
CA PRO A 24 17.75 5.80 8.51
C PRO A 24 16.91 5.18 7.40
N LYS A 25 16.13 4.17 7.74
CA LYS A 25 15.26 3.46 6.79
C LYS A 25 13.80 3.64 7.20
N PRO A 26 12.95 4.19 6.34
CA PRO A 26 11.52 4.20 6.60
C PRO A 26 10.92 2.81 6.44
N SER A 27 9.81 2.58 7.11
CA SER A 27 8.90 1.51 6.71
C SER A 27 8.06 1.97 5.53
N VAL A 28 7.76 1.06 4.62
CA VAL A 28 6.94 1.35 3.43
C VAL A 28 5.62 0.62 3.55
N THR A 29 4.51 1.32 3.30
CA THR A 29 3.17 0.73 3.25
C THR A 29 2.56 0.89 1.87
N ALA A 30 1.64 -0.02 1.54
CA ALA A 30 0.71 0.12 0.43
C ALA A 30 -0.70 0.21 1.01
N ASP A 31 -1.39 1.30 0.74
CA ASP A 31 -2.76 1.55 1.18
C ASP A 31 -3.66 1.66 -0.05
N ILE A 32 -4.84 1.05 0.00
CA ILE A 32 -5.66 0.87 -1.19
C ILE A 32 -6.96 1.64 -1.04
N VAL A 33 -7.28 2.47 -2.02
CA VAL A 33 -8.59 3.12 -2.13
C VAL A 33 -9.44 2.33 -3.11
N ILE A 34 -10.47 1.67 -2.59
CA ILE A 34 -11.37 0.84 -3.39
C ILE A 34 -12.71 1.55 -3.47
N PHE A 35 -13.10 1.90 -4.69
CA PHE A 35 -14.40 2.51 -4.95
C PHE A 35 -15.39 1.47 -5.45
N GLY A 36 -16.63 1.60 -5.01
CA GLY A 36 -17.76 0.82 -5.52
C GLY A 36 -18.94 1.71 -5.83
N MET A 37 -19.70 1.35 -6.84
CA MET A 37 -20.96 2.01 -7.18
C MET A 37 -22.12 1.16 -6.68
N PHE A 38 -23.01 1.78 -5.92
CA PHE A 38 -24.15 1.13 -5.30
C PHE A 38 -25.43 1.89 -5.64
N ASP A 39 -26.55 1.18 -5.67
CA ASP A 39 -27.86 1.81 -5.79
C ASP A 39 -28.26 2.38 -4.43
N LYS A 40 -28.72 3.63 -4.41
CA LYS A 40 -29.37 4.18 -3.22
C LYS A 40 -30.70 3.47 -2.98
N GLU A 41 -31.01 3.20 -1.70
CA GLU A 41 -32.35 2.77 -1.31
C GLU A 41 -33.35 3.89 -1.61
N GLU A 42 -34.32 3.59 -2.45
CA GLU A 42 -35.40 4.49 -2.81
C GLU A 42 -36.74 3.95 -2.30
N ASP A 43 -37.46 4.76 -1.52
CA ASP A 43 -38.81 4.40 -1.05
C ASP A 43 -39.84 4.42 -2.17
N ASN A 44 -39.49 4.97 -3.31
CA ASN A 44 -40.36 5.10 -4.47
C ASN A 44 -39.84 4.30 -5.67
N TYR A 45 -40.43 3.15 -5.89
CA TYR A 45 -40.09 2.24 -7.01
C TYR A 45 -40.42 2.79 -8.42
N ARG A 46 -41.02 3.98 -8.52
CA ARG A 46 -41.27 4.67 -9.81
C ARG A 46 -40.12 5.56 -10.25
N LYS A 47 -39.13 5.79 -9.37
CA LYS A 47 -37.92 6.53 -9.70
C LYS A 47 -36.81 5.59 -10.14
N ILE A 48 -36.00 6.04 -11.08
CA ILE A 48 -34.73 5.39 -11.40
C ILE A 48 -33.83 5.54 -10.16
N ALA A 49 -33.31 4.42 -9.65
CA ALA A 49 -32.40 4.44 -8.50
C ALA A 49 -31.16 5.31 -8.81
N GLU A 50 -30.87 6.25 -7.95
CA GLU A 50 -29.62 7.02 -8.01
C GLU A 50 -28.44 6.12 -7.61
N LYS A 51 -27.30 6.31 -8.27
CA LYS A 51 -26.06 5.64 -7.91
C LYS A 51 -25.33 6.42 -6.81
N GLU A 52 -24.70 5.69 -5.93
CA GLU A 52 -23.91 6.21 -4.84
C GLU A 52 -22.50 5.64 -4.90
N LEU A 53 -21.51 6.51 -4.89
CA LEU A 53 -20.10 6.10 -4.83
C LEU A 53 -19.72 5.87 -3.37
N LYS A 54 -19.17 4.69 -3.08
CA LYS A 54 -18.67 4.32 -1.76
C LYS A 54 -17.21 3.95 -1.81
N VAL A 55 -16.51 4.14 -0.69
CA VAL A 55 -15.16 3.66 -0.46
C VAL A 55 -15.17 2.54 0.57
N LEU A 56 -14.38 1.50 0.32
CA LEU A 56 -14.24 0.39 1.27
C LEU A 56 -13.29 0.79 2.40
N LEU A 57 -13.74 0.67 3.63
CA LEU A 57 -12.94 0.86 4.83
C LEU A 57 -12.95 -0.42 5.68
N ILE A 58 -11.88 -0.66 6.38
CA ILE A 58 -11.78 -1.69 7.43
C ILE A 58 -11.80 -1.03 8.80
N GLN A 59 -12.27 -1.75 9.81
CA GLN A 59 -12.16 -1.31 11.19
C GLN A 59 -10.90 -1.88 11.81
N ARG A 60 -10.08 -1.03 12.42
CA ARG A 60 -8.86 -1.46 13.08
C ARG A 60 -9.17 -2.28 14.33
N GLY A 61 -8.57 -3.47 14.41
CA GLY A 61 -8.71 -4.39 15.54
C GLY A 61 -7.65 -4.22 16.64
N ALA A 62 -6.70 -3.31 16.45
CA ALA A 62 -5.59 -3.11 17.40
C ALA A 62 -5.07 -1.67 17.35
N ALA A 63 -4.33 -1.29 18.39
CA ALA A 63 -3.63 -0.02 18.46
C ALA A 63 -2.54 0.10 17.37
N PRO A 64 -2.18 1.29 16.89
CA PRO A 64 -2.82 2.59 17.20
C PRO A 64 -4.21 2.74 16.57
N TYR A 65 -5.02 3.62 17.13
CA TYR A 65 -6.37 3.94 16.63
C TYR A 65 -7.32 2.73 16.55
N GLU A 66 -7.27 1.84 17.54
CA GLU A 66 -8.20 0.70 17.66
C GLU A 66 -9.65 1.15 17.56
N GLY A 67 -10.45 0.45 16.77
CA GLY A 67 -11.85 0.76 16.52
C GLY A 67 -12.11 1.83 15.46
N CYS A 68 -11.10 2.59 15.03
CA CYS A 68 -11.22 3.55 13.95
C CYS A 68 -11.24 2.85 12.58
N TYR A 69 -11.84 3.52 11.61
CA TYR A 69 -11.84 3.05 10.22
C TYR A 69 -10.57 3.47 9.50
N ALA A 70 -10.10 2.61 8.63
CA ALA A 70 -8.91 2.83 7.82
C ALA A 70 -9.08 2.24 6.42
N LEU A 71 -8.26 2.72 5.50
CA LEU A 71 -8.12 2.06 4.19
C LEU A 71 -7.50 0.67 4.36
N PRO A 72 -7.90 -0.32 3.56
CA PRO A 72 -7.15 -1.58 3.48
C PRO A 72 -5.70 -1.32 3.08
N GLY A 73 -4.78 -2.08 3.64
CA GLY A 73 -3.36 -1.95 3.34
C GLY A 73 -2.47 -2.47 4.44
N GLY A 74 -1.18 -2.40 4.23
CA GLY A 74 -0.19 -2.87 5.19
C GLY A 74 1.24 -2.65 4.74
N PHE A 75 2.16 -3.17 5.51
CA PHE A 75 3.59 -3.03 5.25
C PHE A 75 4.04 -3.86 4.04
N VAL A 76 4.86 -3.23 3.21
CA VAL A 76 5.50 -3.91 2.07
C VAL A 76 6.64 -4.80 2.60
N GLY A 77 6.65 -6.05 2.18
CA GLY A 77 7.71 -7.00 2.51
C GLY A 77 8.99 -6.74 1.70
N SER A 78 10.11 -7.25 2.19
CA SER A 78 11.43 -7.03 1.58
C SER A 78 11.60 -7.62 0.18
N ASN A 79 10.76 -8.58 -0.19
CA ASN A 79 10.84 -9.31 -1.46
C ASN A 79 9.63 -9.06 -2.37
N GLU A 80 8.86 -8.00 -2.13
CA GLU A 80 7.70 -7.67 -2.94
C GLU A 80 7.74 -6.21 -3.39
N THR A 81 7.13 -5.94 -4.53
CA THR A 81 6.87 -4.57 -4.98
C THR A 81 5.68 -3.99 -4.23
N ILE A 82 5.51 -2.67 -4.32
CA ILE A 82 4.33 -1.98 -3.75
C ILE A 82 3.03 -2.53 -4.35
N GLY A 83 3.01 -2.80 -5.66
CA GLY A 83 1.84 -3.40 -6.33
C GLY A 83 1.51 -4.80 -5.83
N GLU A 84 2.52 -5.65 -5.67
CA GLU A 84 2.36 -7.00 -5.11
C GLU A 84 1.88 -6.96 -3.65
N ALA A 85 2.42 -6.03 -2.84
CA ALA A 85 1.96 -5.81 -1.48
C ALA A 85 0.50 -5.37 -1.44
N ALA A 86 0.11 -4.44 -2.31
CA ALA A 86 -1.28 -3.97 -2.40
C ALA A 86 -2.24 -5.13 -2.75
N GLU A 87 -1.92 -5.95 -3.73
CA GLU A 87 -2.72 -7.12 -4.11
C GLU A 87 -2.83 -8.13 -2.96
N ARG A 88 -1.73 -8.41 -2.29
CA ARG A 88 -1.69 -9.33 -1.16
C ARG A 88 -2.54 -8.83 0.01
N GLU A 89 -2.36 -7.58 0.44
CA GLU A 89 -3.11 -6.98 1.54
C GLU A 89 -4.61 -6.91 1.22
N LEU A 90 -4.96 -6.55 -0.01
CA LEU A 90 -6.33 -6.54 -0.46
C LEU A 90 -6.98 -7.92 -0.31
N LYS A 91 -6.30 -8.97 -0.76
CA LYS A 91 -6.77 -10.34 -0.64
C LYS A 91 -6.91 -10.80 0.80
N GLU A 92 -5.92 -10.51 1.64
CA GLU A 92 -5.91 -10.89 3.06
C GLU A 92 -7.01 -10.18 3.86
N GLU A 93 -7.20 -8.88 3.66
CA GLU A 93 -8.12 -8.09 4.47
C GLU A 93 -9.56 -8.10 3.98
N THR A 94 -9.79 -8.22 2.67
CA THR A 94 -11.12 -8.11 2.07
C THR A 94 -11.57 -9.33 1.29
N ASN A 95 -10.68 -10.28 1.04
CA ASN A 95 -10.88 -11.42 0.14
C ASN A 95 -11.27 -11.02 -1.30
N CYS A 96 -10.99 -9.80 -1.70
CA CYS A 96 -11.21 -9.30 -3.06
C CYS A 96 -9.97 -9.50 -3.93
N ASN A 97 -10.20 -9.71 -5.22
CA ASN A 97 -9.16 -9.63 -6.23
C ASN A 97 -9.38 -8.35 -7.04
N CYS A 98 -8.29 -7.69 -7.41
CA CYS A 98 -8.36 -6.51 -8.25
C CYS A 98 -7.59 -6.75 -9.54
N ASN A 99 -8.22 -6.44 -10.68
CA ASN A 99 -7.59 -6.56 -11.99
C ASN A 99 -6.89 -5.28 -12.43
N PHE A 100 -7.10 -4.19 -11.69
CA PHE A 100 -6.54 -2.88 -12.01
C PHE A 100 -6.16 -2.16 -10.73
N LEU A 101 -4.87 -1.82 -10.61
CA LEU A 101 -4.33 -0.97 -9.55
C LEU A 101 -3.47 0.11 -10.18
N GLU A 102 -3.71 1.34 -9.79
CA GLU A 102 -2.92 2.50 -10.20
C GLU A 102 -2.48 3.27 -8.95
N GLN A 103 -1.18 3.55 -8.87
CA GLN A 103 -0.66 4.39 -7.79
C GLN A 103 -0.98 5.85 -8.09
N PHE A 104 -1.63 6.54 -7.15
CA PHE A 104 -1.98 7.94 -7.33
C PHE A 104 -1.21 8.91 -6.41
N GLY A 105 -0.45 8.41 -5.46
CA GLY A 105 0.30 9.28 -4.57
C GLY A 105 1.25 8.56 -3.63
N THR A 106 2.13 9.34 -3.05
CA THR A 106 3.07 8.92 -1.99
C THR A 106 3.02 9.95 -0.88
N TYR A 107 2.88 9.50 0.35
CA TYR A 107 2.73 10.33 1.54
C TYR A 107 3.91 10.08 2.48
N SER A 108 4.76 11.07 2.65
CA SER A 108 6.08 10.90 3.27
C SER A 108 6.38 11.83 4.45
N ASN A 109 5.37 12.53 4.99
CA ASN A 109 5.60 13.36 6.16
C ASN A 109 6.13 12.50 7.33
N PRO A 110 7.32 12.83 7.91
CA PRO A 110 7.96 12.01 8.93
C PRO A 110 7.15 11.81 10.21
N ASP A 111 6.32 12.79 10.56
CA ASP A 111 5.55 12.79 11.81
C ASP A 111 4.13 12.20 11.65
N ARG A 112 3.82 11.67 10.47
CA ARG A 112 2.48 11.21 10.13
C ARG A 112 2.03 9.99 10.92
N ASP A 113 2.92 9.02 11.14
CA ASP A 113 2.65 7.80 11.91
C ASP A 113 3.32 7.90 13.29
N PRO A 114 2.56 7.70 14.39
CA PRO A 114 3.13 7.83 15.73
C PRO A 114 4.14 6.74 16.10
N ARG A 115 4.17 5.62 15.38
CA ARG A 115 5.04 4.48 15.70
C ARG A 115 6.46 4.66 15.20
N ARG A 116 6.62 5.17 13.97
CA ARG A 116 7.90 5.31 13.29
C ARG A 116 7.76 6.11 11.99
N TRP A 117 8.88 6.35 11.33
CA TRP A 117 8.89 6.91 9.99
C TRP A 117 8.29 5.93 8.98
N VAL A 118 7.16 6.28 8.38
CA VAL A 118 6.42 5.48 7.41
C VAL A 118 6.19 6.28 6.14
N ILE A 119 6.47 5.68 5.00
CA ILE A 119 6.13 6.19 3.68
C ILE A 119 4.98 5.33 3.13
N SER A 120 3.84 5.95 2.87
CA SER A 120 2.65 5.28 2.32
C SER A 120 2.47 5.60 0.84
N ASN A 121 2.05 4.57 0.09
CA ASN A 121 1.83 4.63 -1.35
C ASN A 121 0.43 4.18 -1.71
#